data_5e85a73b48a26312e853dea93ba99254
#
_entry.id   5e85a73b48a26312e853dea93ba99254
#
_cell.length_a   1.000
_cell.length_b   1.000
_cell.length_c   1.000
_cell.angle_alpha   90.00
_cell.angle_beta   90.00
_cell.angle_gamma   90.00
#
_symmetry.space_group_name_H-M   'P 1'
#
loop_
_entity.id
_entity.type
_entity.pdbx_description
1 polymer ?
#
loop_
_entity_poly.entity_id
_entity_poly.type
_entity_poly.pdbx_seq_one_letter_code
_entity_poly.pdbx_strand_id
1 'polypeptide(L)'
;MIKSKILRNQKYISHYFFNRLGGASKGIYTSLNCGKGSKDKIDNISKNLNIVSKKMGCSSGNLVSLNQIHSDKVYKINSVPKKRLAGDAMITNKQNIAISILTADCAPILIIEKKQKFVGAIHAGWKGAFKGIVKKTIQLLKKNGCSERDMIACIGPCIKKNSYEVKDDFFKLFKNKNEKNVKFFIFKKKKIFFDLSEYIKSQFYENGVKKIDIIR
;
A
#
# COMPACT_ATOMS: atom_id res chain seq x y z
N MET A 1 -5.66 -4.05 -14.57
CA MET A 1 -5.72 -4.68 -13.24
C MET A 1 -4.66 -5.76 -13.12
N ILE A 2 -3.95 -5.80 -11.99
CA ILE A 2 -2.91 -6.79 -11.70
C ILE A 2 -3.28 -7.54 -10.42
N LYS A 3 -2.96 -8.83 -10.35
CA LYS A 3 -3.07 -9.67 -9.16
C LYS A 3 -1.70 -10.25 -8.82
N SER A 4 -1.37 -10.29 -7.54
CA SER A 4 -0.19 -11.01 -7.06
C SER A 4 -0.32 -12.52 -7.29
N LYS A 5 0.75 -13.14 -7.77
CA LYS A 5 0.78 -14.60 -7.99
C LYS A 5 0.63 -15.37 -6.67
N ILE A 6 1.31 -14.92 -5.61
CA ILE A 6 1.29 -15.62 -4.31
C ILE A 6 -0.02 -15.40 -3.53
N LEU A 7 -0.67 -14.23 -3.70
CA LEU A 7 -1.96 -13.95 -3.06
C LEU A 7 -3.13 -14.60 -3.81
N ARG A 8 -3.02 -14.83 -5.11
CA ARG A 8 -4.08 -15.48 -5.93
C ARG A 8 -4.45 -16.85 -5.43
N ASN A 9 -3.51 -17.57 -4.84
CA ASN A 9 -3.73 -18.94 -4.32
C ASN A 9 -4.51 -18.96 -2.99
N GLN A 10 -4.87 -17.80 -2.44
CA GLN A 10 -5.64 -17.70 -1.19
C GLN A 10 -7.13 -17.52 -1.51
N LYS A 11 -7.89 -18.61 -1.46
CA LYS A 11 -9.30 -18.66 -1.88
C LYS A 11 -10.25 -17.79 -1.05
N TYR A 12 -9.83 -17.36 0.17
CA TYR A 12 -10.67 -16.58 1.09
C TYR A 12 -10.56 -15.07 0.91
N ILE A 13 -9.73 -14.58 -0.04
CA ILE A 13 -9.53 -13.14 -0.28
C ILE A 13 -9.78 -12.79 -1.73
N SER A 14 -10.27 -11.57 -1.95
CA SER A 14 -10.21 -10.87 -3.23
C SER A 14 -9.20 -9.73 -3.14
N HIS A 15 -8.31 -9.59 -4.14
CA HIS A 15 -7.31 -8.53 -4.16
C HIS A 15 -6.98 -8.08 -5.56
N TYR A 16 -6.72 -6.78 -5.71
CA TYR A 16 -6.34 -6.18 -7.00
C TYR A 16 -5.42 -4.98 -6.79
N PHE A 17 -4.51 -4.78 -7.73
CA PHE A 17 -3.88 -3.50 -8.01
C PHE A 17 -4.53 -2.94 -9.27
N PHE A 18 -5.33 -1.89 -9.10
CA PHE A 18 -5.98 -1.21 -10.20
C PHE A 18 -5.01 -0.23 -10.86
N ASN A 19 -5.07 -0.12 -12.17
CA ASN A 19 -4.40 0.93 -12.92
C ASN A 19 -5.40 2.06 -13.25
N ARG A 20 -4.94 3.08 -13.94
CA ARG A 20 -5.75 4.26 -14.31
C ARG A 20 -6.85 4.01 -15.36
N LEU A 21 -6.96 2.82 -15.93
CA LEU A 21 -7.85 2.54 -17.06
C LEU A 21 -9.22 2.02 -16.62
N GLY A 22 -10.24 2.29 -17.45
CA GLY A 22 -11.59 1.72 -17.29
C GLY A 22 -12.50 2.50 -16.34
N GLY A 23 -12.23 3.78 -16.13
CA GLY A 23 -13.08 4.67 -15.32
C GLY A 23 -13.87 5.69 -16.12
N ALA A 24 -14.57 6.57 -15.41
CA ALA A 24 -15.45 7.60 -15.94
C ALA A 24 -14.81 8.99 -16.03
N SER A 25 -13.66 9.21 -15.39
CA SER A 25 -12.99 10.52 -15.37
C SER A 25 -12.40 10.88 -16.73
N LYS A 26 -12.28 12.19 -17.00
CA LYS A 26 -11.79 12.75 -18.28
C LYS A 26 -10.61 13.69 -18.03
N GLY A 27 -9.96 14.13 -19.10
CA GLY A 27 -8.85 15.07 -19.08
C GLY A 27 -7.65 14.50 -18.29
N ILE A 28 -7.05 15.30 -17.44
CA ILE A 28 -5.88 14.91 -16.61
C ILE A 28 -6.19 13.77 -15.63
N TYR A 29 -7.47 13.51 -15.32
CA TYR A 29 -7.91 12.45 -14.43
C TYR A 29 -8.28 11.14 -15.14
N THR A 30 -8.07 11.05 -16.46
CA THR A 30 -8.42 9.88 -17.27
C THR A 30 -7.72 8.63 -16.79
N SER A 31 -8.46 7.62 -16.40
CA SER A 31 -9.92 7.47 -16.37
C SER A 31 -10.43 6.99 -15.00
N LEU A 32 -9.74 6.10 -14.29
CA LEU A 32 -10.17 5.49 -13.02
C LEU A 32 -9.63 6.26 -11.80
N ASN A 33 -9.90 7.58 -11.77
CA ASN A 33 -9.53 8.38 -10.62
C ASN A 33 -10.48 8.12 -9.44
N CYS A 34 -9.94 7.55 -8.35
CA CYS A 34 -10.67 7.29 -7.10
C CYS A 34 -10.31 8.28 -5.98
N GLY A 35 -9.56 9.32 -6.31
CA GLY A 35 -9.02 10.30 -5.34
C GLY A 35 -10.05 11.31 -4.89
N LYS A 36 -10.72 11.07 -3.76
CA LYS A 36 -11.70 12.00 -3.14
C LYS A 36 -11.12 13.38 -2.78
N GLY A 37 -9.80 13.54 -2.78
CA GLY A 37 -9.11 14.82 -2.54
C GLY A 37 -8.64 15.50 -3.83
N SER A 38 -8.92 14.94 -5.00
CA SER A 38 -8.60 15.56 -6.29
C SER A 38 -9.64 16.65 -6.65
N LYS A 39 -9.31 17.48 -7.65
CA LYS A 39 -10.23 18.47 -8.22
C LYS A 39 -11.14 17.90 -9.33
N ASP A 40 -11.23 16.57 -9.45
CA ASP A 40 -12.13 15.91 -10.38
C ASP A 40 -13.59 16.03 -9.94
N LYS A 41 -14.52 15.85 -10.88
CA LYS A 41 -15.96 15.88 -10.59
C LYS A 41 -16.31 14.75 -9.62
N ILE A 42 -17.04 15.08 -8.56
CA ILE A 42 -17.46 14.12 -7.49
C ILE A 42 -18.22 12.93 -8.10
N ASP A 43 -19.06 13.17 -9.10
CA ASP A 43 -19.81 12.10 -9.80
C ASP A 43 -18.89 11.11 -10.50
N ASN A 44 -17.81 11.58 -11.13
CA ASN A 44 -16.84 10.69 -11.75
C ASN A 44 -16.13 9.83 -10.70
N ILE A 45 -15.70 10.45 -9.60
CA ILE A 45 -15.06 9.73 -8.49
C ILE A 45 -16.02 8.68 -7.91
N SER A 46 -17.29 9.03 -7.73
CA SER A 46 -18.33 8.11 -7.22
C SER A 46 -18.53 6.93 -8.18
N LYS A 47 -18.62 7.18 -9.49
CA LYS A 47 -18.71 6.15 -10.52
C LYS A 47 -17.48 5.23 -10.50
N ASN A 48 -16.28 5.80 -10.38
CA ASN A 48 -15.03 5.04 -10.31
C ASN A 48 -14.95 4.16 -9.06
N LEU A 49 -15.35 4.68 -7.91
CA LEU A 49 -15.43 3.90 -6.67
C LEU A 49 -16.46 2.75 -6.78
N ASN A 50 -17.58 2.96 -7.46
CA ASN A 50 -18.54 1.89 -7.75
C ASN A 50 -17.96 0.81 -8.68
N ILE A 51 -17.16 1.19 -9.68
CA ILE A 51 -16.46 0.23 -10.55
C ILE A 51 -15.50 -0.63 -9.73
N VAL A 52 -14.71 0.01 -8.87
CA VAL A 52 -13.74 -0.69 -7.99
C VAL A 52 -14.47 -1.61 -7.02
N SER A 53 -15.50 -1.13 -6.32
CA SER A 53 -16.23 -1.93 -5.32
C SER A 53 -16.93 -3.14 -5.93
N LYS A 54 -17.60 -2.98 -7.08
CA LYS A 54 -18.19 -4.10 -7.83
C LYS A 54 -17.15 -5.15 -8.17
N LYS A 55 -15.95 -4.72 -8.61
CA LYS A 55 -14.85 -5.65 -8.93
C LYS A 55 -14.30 -6.36 -7.71
N MET A 56 -14.34 -5.71 -6.56
CA MET A 56 -13.98 -6.32 -5.27
C MET A 56 -15.07 -7.24 -4.70
N GLY A 57 -16.28 -7.23 -5.25
CA GLY A 57 -17.41 -8.02 -4.76
C GLY A 57 -18.10 -7.41 -3.54
N CYS A 58 -18.04 -6.07 -3.38
CA CYS A 58 -18.70 -5.37 -2.28
C CYS A 58 -19.50 -4.14 -2.78
N SER A 59 -20.32 -3.56 -1.92
CA SER A 59 -20.96 -2.27 -2.17
C SER A 59 -19.93 -1.13 -2.04
N SER A 60 -20.18 0.01 -2.69
CA SER A 60 -19.32 1.18 -2.55
C SER A 60 -19.27 1.74 -1.12
N GLY A 61 -20.33 1.55 -0.35
CA GLY A 61 -20.38 1.89 1.07
C GLY A 61 -19.43 1.04 1.93
N ASN A 62 -19.11 -0.17 1.49
CA ASN A 62 -18.20 -1.08 2.19
C ASN A 62 -16.74 -0.99 1.69
N LEU A 63 -16.44 -0.08 0.76
CA LEU A 63 -15.08 0.20 0.32
C LEU A 63 -14.47 1.31 1.19
N VAL A 64 -13.69 0.90 2.18
CA VAL A 64 -13.03 1.82 3.13
C VAL A 64 -11.72 2.34 2.56
N SER A 65 -11.51 3.64 2.64
CA SER A 65 -10.26 4.31 2.29
C SER A 65 -9.85 5.31 3.37
N LEU A 66 -8.56 5.64 3.44
CA LEU A 66 -8.01 6.63 4.36
C LEU A 66 -7.83 8.00 3.72
N ASN A 67 -7.77 9.03 4.56
CA ASN A 67 -7.10 10.27 4.22
C ASN A 67 -5.59 10.06 4.44
N GLN A 68 -4.86 9.74 3.36
CA GLN A 68 -3.44 9.40 3.40
C GLN A 68 -2.60 10.65 3.63
N ILE A 69 -1.72 10.61 4.63
CA ILE A 69 -0.93 11.76 5.10
C ILE A 69 0.58 11.46 5.16
N HIS A 70 1.02 10.37 4.51
CA HIS A 70 2.40 9.88 4.50
C HIS A 70 2.96 9.65 5.91
N SER A 71 2.13 9.08 6.77
CA SER A 71 2.42 8.74 8.16
C SER A 71 2.77 7.26 8.33
N ASP A 72 2.95 6.87 9.58
CA ASP A 72 3.07 5.48 10.02
C ASP A 72 1.83 5.02 10.83
N LYS A 73 0.71 5.74 10.70
CA LYS A 73 -0.54 5.42 11.39
C LYS A 73 -1.25 4.26 10.71
N VAL A 74 -1.61 3.26 11.53
CA VAL A 74 -2.29 2.03 11.11
C VAL A 74 -3.57 1.87 11.89
N TYR A 75 -4.66 1.49 11.22
CA TYR A 75 -5.96 1.25 11.84
C TYR A 75 -6.44 -0.18 11.67
N LYS A 76 -7.06 -0.75 12.70
CA LYS A 76 -7.90 -1.94 12.58
C LYS A 76 -9.33 -1.49 12.25
N ILE A 77 -9.86 -1.96 11.14
CA ILE A 77 -11.20 -1.65 10.67
C ILE A 77 -12.14 -2.77 11.09
N ASN A 78 -12.98 -2.52 12.08
CA ASN A 78 -14.00 -3.46 12.55
C ASN A 78 -15.38 -3.20 11.93
N SER A 79 -15.63 -1.98 11.48
CA SER A 79 -16.82 -1.53 10.77
C SER A 79 -16.46 -0.35 9.86
N VAL A 80 -17.33 -0.01 8.94
CA VAL A 80 -17.11 1.17 8.07
C VAL A 80 -17.12 2.44 8.91
N PRO A 81 -16.03 3.23 8.93
CA PRO A 81 -15.97 4.46 9.72
C PRO A 81 -16.92 5.52 9.18
N LYS A 82 -17.61 6.25 10.09
CA LYS A 82 -18.48 7.38 9.70
C LYS A 82 -17.73 8.50 8.98
N LYS A 83 -16.45 8.70 9.31
CA LYS A 83 -15.54 9.68 8.67
C LYS A 83 -14.24 9.00 8.28
N ARG A 84 -13.61 9.46 7.18
CA ARG A 84 -12.30 8.94 6.77
C ARG A 84 -11.25 9.24 7.84
N LEU A 85 -10.55 8.21 8.27
CA LEU A 85 -9.46 8.32 9.24
C LEU A 85 -8.18 8.84 8.55
N ALA A 86 -7.41 9.67 9.24
CA ALA A 86 -6.13 10.18 8.74
C ALA A 86 -5.00 9.19 9.09
N GLY A 87 -4.47 8.50 8.07
CA GLY A 87 -3.43 7.48 8.23
C GLY A 87 -3.10 6.80 6.90
N ASP A 88 -2.22 5.80 6.94
CA ASP A 88 -1.64 5.25 5.71
C ASP A 88 -1.67 3.73 5.64
N ALA A 89 -2.20 3.05 6.66
CA ALA A 89 -2.42 1.61 6.62
C ALA A 89 -3.69 1.19 7.36
N MET A 90 -4.28 0.11 6.89
CA MET A 90 -5.45 -0.52 7.51
C MET A 90 -5.29 -2.03 7.50
N ILE A 91 -5.84 -2.67 8.54
CA ILE A 91 -6.06 -4.11 8.60
C ILE A 91 -7.51 -4.42 8.93
N THR A 92 -8.03 -5.54 8.45
CA THR A 92 -9.36 -6.04 8.83
C THR A 92 -9.43 -7.56 8.69
N ASN A 93 -10.27 -8.20 9.48
CA ASN A 93 -10.72 -9.58 9.30
C ASN A 93 -12.25 -9.67 9.10
N LYS A 94 -12.90 -8.53 8.87
CA LYS A 94 -14.34 -8.48 8.64
C LYS A 94 -14.66 -8.83 7.19
N GLN A 95 -15.59 -9.78 7.01
CA GLN A 95 -16.16 -10.09 5.71
C GLN A 95 -16.96 -8.89 5.18
N ASN A 96 -17.07 -8.79 3.87
CA ASN A 96 -17.80 -7.73 3.15
C ASN A 96 -17.27 -6.30 3.35
N ILE A 97 -16.12 -6.11 4.02
CA ILE A 97 -15.39 -4.85 4.07
C ILE A 97 -14.16 -4.94 3.16
N ALA A 98 -14.13 -4.13 2.12
CA ALA A 98 -12.94 -3.94 1.30
C ALA A 98 -12.15 -2.73 1.81
N ILE A 99 -10.84 -2.88 1.94
CA ILE A 99 -9.92 -1.80 2.32
C ILE A 99 -9.07 -1.41 1.14
N SER A 100 -8.88 -0.12 0.91
CA SER A 100 -8.15 0.39 -0.24
C SER A 100 -7.25 1.57 0.11
N ILE A 101 -6.14 1.66 -0.61
CA ILE A 101 -5.23 2.82 -0.59
C ILE A 101 -5.01 3.31 -2.02
N LEU A 102 -4.61 4.56 -2.16
CA LEU A 102 -4.32 5.21 -3.44
C LEU A 102 -2.82 5.48 -3.54
N THR A 103 -2.26 5.24 -4.71
CA THR A 103 -0.87 5.58 -4.98
C THR A 103 -0.73 6.13 -6.40
N ALA A 104 0.30 6.95 -6.62
CA ALA A 104 0.86 7.23 -7.94
C ALA A 104 2.26 6.59 -8.02
N ASP A 105 3.22 7.12 -7.25
CA ASP A 105 4.61 6.66 -7.21
C ASP A 105 4.94 5.86 -5.94
N CYS A 106 4.23 6.14 -4.84
CA CYS A 106 4.39 5.43 -3.57
C CYS A 106 4.05 3.94 -3.72
N ALA A 107 4.65 3.09 -2.90
CA ALA A 107 4.43 1.65 -2.94
C ALA A 107 3.08 1.28 -2.30
N PRO A 108 2.13 0.67 -3.08
CA PRO A 108 0.97 0.03 -2.52
C PRO A 108 1.36 -1.37 -2.03
N ILE A 109 0.99 -1.70 -0.80
CA ILE A 109 1.30 -3.01 -0.24
C ILE A 109 0.01 -3.68 0.21
N LEU A 110 -0.13 -4.94 -0.15
CA LEU A 110 -1.15 -5.84 0.38
C LEU A 110 -0.47 -6.85 1.30
N ILE A 111 -1.02 -7.08 2.46
CA ILE A 111 -0.58 -8.10 3.41
C ILE A 111 -1.76 -8.93 3.84
N ILE A 112 -1.55 -10.22 3.99
CA ILE A 112 -2.53 -11.14 4.54
C ILE A 112 -1.88 -11.96 5.65
N GLU A 113 -2.72 -12.44 6.56
CA GLU A 113 -2.37 -13.48 7.52
C GLU A 113 -3.40 -14.60 7.43
N LYS A 114 -2.91 -15.85 7.26
CA LYS A 114 -3.74 -16.98 6.83
C LYS A 114 -4.65 -17.57 7.91
N LYS A 115 -4.18 -17.67 9.14
CA LYS A 115 -4.90 -18.36 10.23
C LYS A 115 -6.02 -17.49 10.80
N GLN A 116 -5.72 -16.25 11.12
CA GLN A 116 -6.70 -15.28 11.65
C GLN A 116 -7.48 -14.57 10.53
N LYS A 117 -7.15 -14.88 9.26
CA LYS A 117 -7.78 -14.32 8.06
C LYS A 117 -7.79 -12.80 8.00
N PHE A 118 -6.72 -12.17 8.53
CA PHE A 118 -6.55 -10.72 8.37
C PHE A 118 -6.06 -10.39 6.96
N VAL A 119 -6.55 -9.27 6.46
CA VAL A 119 -6.03 -8.59 5.26
C VAL A 119 -5.61 -7.18 5.63
N GLY A 120 -4.59 -6.66 4.96
CA GLY A 120 -4.12 -5.29 5.17
C GLY A 120 -3.76 -4.60 3.86
N ALA A 121 -3.96 -3.29 3.83
CA ALA A 121 -3.55 -2.40 2.76
C ALA A 121 -2.70 -1.27 3.34
N ILE A 122 -1.51 -1.06 2.78
CA ILE A 122 -0.52 -0.11 3.28
C ILE A 122 -0.10 0.82 2.14
N HIS A 123 -0.19 2.12 2.37
CA HIS A 123 0.43 3.15 1.54
C HIS A 123 1.83 3.44 2.08
N ALA A 124 2.86 3.00 1.38
CA ALA A 124 4.23 3.20 1.78
C ALA A 124 4.96 4.14 0.81
N GLY A 125 4.76 5.44 0.97
CA GLY A 125 5.71 6.44 0.48
C GLY A 125 6.99 6.41 1.32
N TRP A 126 8.07 7.07 0.85
CA TRP A 126 9.34 7.06 1.57
C TRP A 126 9.23 7.53 3.03
N LYS A 127 8.40 8.58 3.32
CA LYS A 127 8.20 9.07 4.69
C LYS A 127 7.57 8.02 5.60
N GLY A 128 6.50 7.35 5.13
CA GLY A 128 5.84 6.27 5.88
C GLY A 128 6.76 5.06 6.08
N ALA A 129 7.47 4.64 5.02
CA ALA A 129 8.46 3.57 5.10
C ALA A 129 9.60 3.93 6.06
N PHE A 130 10.13 5.16 5.97
CA PHE A 130 11.16 5.65 6.89
C PHE A 130 10.69 5.67 8.35
N LYS A 131 9.45 6.08 8.63
CA LYS A 131 8.85 6.07 9.99
C LYS A 131 8.50 4.67 10.48
N GLY A 132 8.50 3.64 9.61
CA GLY A 132 8.28 2.25 9.98
C GLY A 132 6.84 1.78 9.89
N ILE A 133 6.07 2.25 8.91
CA ILE A 133 4.66 1.84 8.70
C ILE A 133 4.51 0.32 8.54
N VAL A 134 5.49 -0.35 7.90
CA VAL A 134 5.52 -1.81 7.75
C VAL A 134 5.61 -2.48 9.12
N LYS A 135 6.59 -2.07 9.94
CA LYS A 135 6.76 -2.58 11.31
C LYS A 135 5.50 -2.38 12.14
N LYS A 136 4.90 -1.18 12.11
CA LYS A 136 3.68 -0.88 12.87
C LYS A 136 2.48 -1.71 12.41
N THR A 137 2.36 -1.97 11.10
CA THR A 137 1.31 -2.85 10.58
C THR A 137 1.48 -4.28 11.07
N ILE A 138 2.70 -4.83 11.00
CA ILE A 138 3.00 -6.17 11.50
C ILE A 138 2.74 -6.26 13.01
N GLN A 139 3.14 -5.24 13.78
CA GLN A 139 2.89 -5.18 15.22
C GLN A 139 1.39 -5.17 15.53
N LEU A 140 0.59 -4.42 14.76
CA LEU A 140 -0.87 -4.41 14.94
C LEU A 140 -1.49 -5.77 14.60
N LEU A 141 -1.03 -6.45 13.56
CA LEU A 141 -1.43 -7.82 13.24
C LEU A 141 -1.08 -8.78 14.39
N LYS A 142 0.14 -8.71 14.93
CA LYS A 142 0.58 -9.54 16.05
C LYS A 142 -0.27 -9.30 17.32
N LYS A 143 -0.62 -8.05 17.63
CA LYS A 143 -1.55 -7.71 18.73
C LYS A 143 -2.94 -8.30 18.55
N ASN A 144 -3.30 -8.72 17.34
CA ASN A 144 -4.55 -9.39 17.02
C ASN A 144 -4.40 -10.92 16.82
N GLY A 145 -3.34 -11.52 17.38
CA GLY A 145 -3.12 -12.95 17.38
C GLY A 145 -2.50 -13.52 16.10
N CYS A 146 -2.03 -12.67 15.19
CA CYS A 146 -1.40 -13.09 13.95
C CYS A 146 0.09 -13.44 14.16
N SER A 147 0.56 -14.47 13.45
CA SER A 147 1.99 -14.83 13.41
C SER A 147 2.63 -14.35 12.12
N GLU A 148 3.81 -13.74 12.21
CA GLU A 148 4.61 -13.33 11.05
C GLU A 148 4.95 -14.47 10.09
N ARG A 149 5.04 -15.71 10.60
CA ARG A 149 5.29 -16.92 9.79
C ARG A 149 4.12 -17.24 8.84
N ASP A 150 2.91 -16.83 9.21
CA ASP A 150 1.70 -17.04 8.43
C ASP A 150 1.34 -15.82 7.56
N MET A 151 2.13 -14.75 7.63
CA MET A 151 1.95 -13.55 6.81
C MET A 151 2.53 -13.73 5.41
N ILE A 152 1.82 -13.17 4.44
CA ILE A 152 2.26 -13.03 3.04
C ILE A 152 2.05 -11.58 2.64
N ALA A 153 3.08 -10.94 2.10
CA ALA A 153 3.02 -9.57 1.63
C ALA A 153 3.24 -9.49 0.12
N CYS A 154 2.61 -8.50 -0.51
CA CYS A 154 2.84 -8.17 -1.89
C CYS A 154 3.04 -6.67 -2.03
N ILE A 155 4.20 -6.25 -2.53
CA ILE A 155 4.50 -4.88 -2.92
C ILE A 155 4.06 -4.71 -4.37
N GLY A 156 3.07 -3.86 -4.59
CA GLY A 156 2.53 -3.58 -5.92
C GLY A 156 3.38 -2.58 -6.72
N PRO A 157 2.95 -2.26 -7.94
CA PRO A 157 3.68 -1.33 -8.80
C PRO A 157 3.89 0.03 -8.13
N CYS A 158 5.13 0.51 -8.13
CA CYS A 158 5.53 1.80 -7.61
C CYS A 158 6.69 2.39 -8.45
N ILE A 159 7.16 3.56 -8.10
CA ILE A 159 8.32 4.17 -8.73
C ILE A 159 9.51 3.21 -8.70
N LYS A 160 10.12 3.00 -9.85
CA LYS A 160 11.28 2.09 -9.98
C LYS A 160 12.57 2.81 -9.58
N LYS A 161 13.55 2.05 -9.07
CA LYS A 161 14.85 2.55 -8.65
C LYS A 161 15.53 3.47 -9.68
N ASN A 162 15.44 3.15 -10.97
CA ASN A 162 16.06 3.93 -12.03
C ASN A 162 15.35 5.25 -12.35
N SER A 163 14.17 5.47 -11.78
CA SER A 163 13.35 6.69 -11.95
C SER A 163 13.22 7.49 -10.66
N TYR A 164 13.64 6.93 -9.51
CA TYR A 164 13.52 7.60 -8.23
C TYR A 164 14.81 8.35 -7.87
N GLU A 165 15.08 9.42 -8.62
CA GLU A 165 16.18 10.33 -8.31
C GLU A 165 15.92 11.06 -6.99
N VAL A 166 16.93 11.12 -6.13
CA VAL A 166 16.88 11.77 -4.81
C VAL A 166 18.11 12.66 -4.62
N LYS A 167 18.03 13.60 -3.70
CA LYS A 167 19.13 14.50 -3.35
C LYS A 167 20.02 13.92 -2.25
N ASP A 168 21.16 14.53 -2.04
CA ASP A 168 22.17 14.12 -1.04
C ASP A 168 21.65 14.19 0.40
N ASP A 169 20.81 15.18 0.73
CA ASP A 169 20.16 15.27 2.04
C ASP A 169 19.27 14.06 2.34
N PHE A 170 18.53 13.57 1.33
CA PHE A 170 17.74 12.34 1.44
C PHE A 170 18.62 11.11 1.69
N PHE A 171 19.73 10.98 0.96
CA PHE A 171 20.68 9.89 1.17
C PHE A 171 21.28 9.94 2.59
N LYS A 172 21.75 11.10 3.03
CA LYS A 172 22.29 11.30 4.39
C LYS A 172 21.27 10.95 5.47
N LEU A 173 20.00 11.33 5.30
CA LEU A 173 18.92 11.02 6.22
C LEU A 173 18.79 9.50 6.44
N PHE A 174 18.81 8.72 5.36
CA PHE A 174 18.69 7.26 5.44
C PHE A 174 19.96 6.60 5.98
N LYS A 175 21.14 7.06 5.56
CA LYS A 175 22.44 6.57 6.06
C LYS A 175 22.57 6.82 7.56
N ASN A 176 22.24 8.01 8.05
CA ASN A 176 22.32 8.37 9.47
C ASN A 176 21.35 7.55 10.33
N LYS A 177 20.19 7.18 9.79
CA LYS A 177 19.26 6.29 10.50
C LYS A 177 19.83 4.88 10.69
N ASN A 178 20.47 4.35 9.67
CA ASN A 178 21.17 3.07 9.69
C ASN A 178 22.09 2.99 8.47
N GLU A 179 23.39 2.79 8.69
CA GLU A 179 24.37 2.72 7.62
C GLU A 179 24.08 1.61 6.59
N LYS A 180 23.46 0.50 7.02
CA LYS A 180 23.02 -0.58 6.14
C LYS A 180 22.01 -0.13 5.06
N ASN A 181 21.39 1.04 5.21
CA ASN A 181 20.47 1.58 4.21
C ASN A 181 21.18 2.04 2.93
N VAL A 182 22.49 2.26 2.96
CA VAL A 182 23.28 2.64 1.78
C VAL A 182 23.06 1.67 0.61
N LYS A 183 22.86 0.38 0.88
CA LYS A 183 22.60 -0.64 -0.15
C LYS A 183 21.34 -0.43 -1.00
N PHE A 184 20.42 0.44 -0.56
CA PHE A 184 19.21 0.78 -1.32
C PHE A 184 19.40 1.99 -2.24
N PHE A 185 20.61 2.53 -2.32
CA PHE A 185 20.95 3.66 -3.18
C PHE A 185 21.86 3.22 -4.32
N ILE A 186 21.65 3.86 -5.48
CA ILE A 186 22.48 3.67 -6.68
C ILE A 186 23.04 5.02 -7.07
N PHE A 187 24.35 5.08 -7.26
CA PHE A 187 25.05 6.27 -7.70
C PHE A 187 25.38 6.12 -9.20
N LYS A 188 24.83 6.99 -10.04
CA LYS A 188 25.01 6.95 -11.49
C LYS A 188 25.05 8.35 -12.07
N LYS A 189 26.08 8.68 -12.87
CA LYS A 189 26.22 10.00 -13.56
C LYS A 189 25.98 11.19 -12.62
N LYS A 190 26.65 11.20 -11.45
CA LYS A 190 26.51 12.25 -10.40
C LYS A 190 25.10 12.40 -9.80
N LYS A 191 24.22 11.42 -10.02
CA LYS A 191 22.85 11.36 -9.48
C LYS A 191 22.72 10.19 -8.52
N ILE A 192 21.83 10.35 -7.56
CA ILE A 192 21.51 9.34 -6.53
C ILE A 192 20.10 8.85 -6.80
N PHE A 193 19.93 7.54 -6.81
CA PHE A 193 18.63 6.90 -6.99
C PHE A 193 18.32 6.00 -5.82
N PHE A 194 17.04 5.92 -5.42
CA PHE A 194 16.59 5.13 -4.28
C PHE A 194 15.69 3.97 -4.70
N ASP A 195 15.96 2.76 -4.16
CA ASP A 195 15.11 1.58 -4.34
C ASP A 195 14.12 1.44 -3.21
N LEU A 196 12.95 2.10 -3.36
CA LEU A 196 11.87 2.07 -2.37
C LEU A 196 11.34 0.64 -2.15
N SER A 197 11.21 -0.14 -3.21
CA SER A 197 10.65 -1.49 -3.11
C SER A 197 11.56 -2.46 -2.34
N GLU A 198 12.86 -2.43 -2.58
CA GLU A 198 13.81 -3.27 -1.84
C GLU A 198 13.98 -2.77 -0.39
N TYR A 199 13.93 -1.45 -0.14
CA TYR A 199 13.90 -0.90 1.23
C TYR A 199 12.69 -1.39 2.02
N ILE A 200 11.50 -1.36 1.42
CA ILE A 200 10.27 -1.88 2.05
C ILE A 200 10.37 -3.39 2.27
N LYS A 201 10.86 -4.13 1.30
CA LYS A 201 11.05 -5.58 1.40
C LYS A 201 11.98 -5.96 2.55
N SER A 202 13.08 -5.21 2.74
CA SER A 202 13.98 -5.46 3.88
C SER A 202 13.27 -5.29 5.22
N GLN A 203 12.37 -4.30 5.34
CA GLN A 203 11.60 -4.11 6.57
C GLN A 203 10.67 -5.29 6.88
N PHE A 204 10.09 -5.94 5.88
CA PHE A 204 9.34 -7.16 6.08
C PHE A 204 10.22 -8.29 6.60
N TYR A 205 11.38 -8.51 5.99
CA TYR A 205 12.33 -9.54 6.46
C TYR A 205 12.81 -9.28 7.89
N GLU A 206 13.16 -8.04 8.22
CA GLU A 206 13.57 -7.61 9.56
C GLU A 206 12.48 -7.86 10.62
N ASN A 207 11.20 -7.86 10.21
CA ASN A 207 10.06 -8.13 11.08
C ASN A 207 9.51 -9.57 10.94
N GLY A 208 10.29 -10.51 10.40
CA GLY A 208 9.99 -11.94 10.37
C GLY A 208 9.08 -12.41 9.22
N VAL A 209 8.58 -11.51 8.37
CA VAL A 209 7.76 -11.87 7.20
C VAL A 209 8.66 -12.26 6.04
N LYS A 210 8.64 -13.55 5.67
CA LYS A 210 9.56 -14.09 4.64
C LYS A 210 8.89 -14.30 3.27
N LYS A 211 7.56 -14.40 3.21
CA LYS A 211 6.82 -14.60 1.95
C LYS A 211 6.40 -13.26 1.36
N ILE A 212 7.21 -12.75 0.44
CA ILE A 212 7.05 -11.42 -0.16
C ILE A 212 7.13 -11.54 -1.68
N ASP A 213 6.14 -10.95 -2.37
CA ASP A 213 6.11 -10.75 -3.81
C ASP A 213 6.34 -9.28 -4.13
N ILE A 214 7.07 -8.98 -5.21
CA ILE A 214 7.20 -7.62 -5.77
C ILE A 214 6.71 -7.66 -7.21
N ILE A 215 5.65 -6.94 -7.49
CA ILE A 215 5.16 -6.75 -8.86
C ILE A 215 5.97 -5.63 -9.53
N ARG A 216 6.74 -6.01 -10.55
CA ARG A 216 7.63 -5.11 -11.30
C ARG A 216 7.00 -4.65 -12.62
#